data_f96ee2c2ea549c3e83714b3b333b1042
#
_entry.id   f96ee2c2ea549c3e83714b3b333b1042
#
_cell.length_a   1.000
_cell.length_b   1.000
_cell.length_c   1.000
_cell.angle_alpha   90.00
_cell.angle_beta   90.00
_cell.angle_gamma   90.00
#
_symmetry.space_group_name_H-M   'P 1'
#
loop_
_entity.id
_entity.type
_entity.pdbx_description
1 polymer ?
#
loop_
_entity_poly.entity_id
_entity_poly.type
_entity_poly.pdbx_seq_one_letter_code
_entity_poly.pdbx_strand_id
1 'polypeptide(L)'
;MALQNGERVYRRLADQFHRADEKYNSGLFHFRKEKERSEPADELTLELSIDDKPLKEIVKNLYYPESPYEFSVLSADILGQVYEQFLGKVIRLTEGHHAVIEDKPEVKKAGGVYYTPTYIVEYIVKNTVGKLLEGIAPKQASKLHILDPACGSGSFLIGAYQYLLDW
;
A
#
# COMPACT_ATOMS: atom_id res chain seq x y z
N MET A 1 19.11 -4.29 -14.00
CA MET A 1 18.66 -5.20 -15.09
C MET A 1 17.16 -5.28 -15.02
N ALA A 2 16.43 -4.93 -16.06
CA ALA A 2 14.98 -4.91 -16.03
C ALA A 2 14.41 -6.32 -15.75
N LEU A 3 13.37 -6.41 -14.90
CA LEU A 3 12.75 -7.69 -14.54
C LEU A 3 12.23 -8.45 -15.76
N GLN A 4 11.74 -7.73 -16.76
CA GLN A 4 11.22 -8.29 -18.02
C GLN A 4 12.27 -9.03 -18.86
N ASN A 5 13.57 -8.80 -18.62
CA ASN A 5 14.64 -9.45 -19.37
C ASN A 5 15.16 -10.69 -18.63
N GLY A 6 15.45 -11.76 -19.38
CA GLY A 6 15.97 -13.00 -18.84
C GLY A 6 14.88 -13.99 -18.40
N GLU A 7 15.26 -15.01 -17.67
CA GLU A 7 14.41 -16.11 -17.19
C GLU A 7 14.20 -16.04 -15.67
N ARG A 8 13.29 -16.88 -15.15
CA ARG A 8 12.96 -17.00 -13.72
C ARG A 8 12.52 -15.66 -13.13
N VAL A 9 11.60 -14.98 -13.82
CA VAL A 9 11.12 -13.64 -13.43
C VAL A 9 10.54 -13.64 -12.02
N TYR A 10 9.73 -14.65 -11.68
CA TYR A 10 9.11 -14.75 -10.36
C TYR A 10 10.16 -14.84 -9.24
N ARG A 11 11.16 -15.70 -9.39
CA ARG A 11 12.22 -15.85 -8.38
C ARG A 11 12.98 -14.53 -8.15
N ARG A 12 13.29 -13.83 -9.23
CA ARG A 12 13.94 -12.50 -9.16
C ARG A 12 13.06 -11.45 -8.51
N LEU A 13 11.73 -11.53 -8.72
CA LEU A 13 10.76 -10.68 -8.06
C LEU A 13 10.67 -10.99 -6.56
N ALA A 14 10.59 -12.27 -6.20
CA ALA A 14 10.61 -12.74 -4.80
C ALA A 14 11.88 -12.27 -4.06
N ASP A 15 13.05 -12.33 -4.71
CA ASP A 15 14.29 -11.79 -4.17
C ASP A 15 14.21 -10.27 -3.90
N GLN A 16 13.48 -9.51 -4.73
CA GLN A 16 13.25 -8.07 -4.48
C GLN A 16 12.29 -7.85 -3.29
N PHE A 17 11.24 -8.64 -3.18
CA PHE A 17 10.33 -8.57 -2.03
C PHE A 17 11.06 -8.87 -0.73
N HIS A 18 11.91 -9.90 -0.72
CA HIS A 18 12.73 -10.23 0.43
C HIS A 18 13.66 -9.09 0.84
N ARG A 19 14.34 -8.47 -0.12
CA ARG A 19 15.19 -7.29 0.14
C ARG A 19 14.40 -6.08 0.63
N ALA A 20 13.19 -5.89 0.11
CA ALA A 20 12.32 -4.82 0.56
C ALA A 20 11.87 -5.04 2.02
N ASP A 21 11.50 -6.28 2.35
CA ASP A 21 11.14 -6.67 3.71
C ASP A 21 12.30 -6.42 4.69
N GLU A 22 13.51 -6.86 4.34
CA GLU A 22 14.71 -6.63 5.13
C GLU A 22 15.04 -5.14 5.32
N LYS A 23 14.87 -4.34 4.27
CA LYS A 23 15.25 -2.93 4.29
C LYS A 23 14.26 -2.04 5.01
N TYR A 24 12.98 -2.27 4.80
CA TYR A 24 11.94 -1.34 5.24
C TYR A 24 11.18 -1.83 6.48
N ASN A 25 11.19 -3.13 6.76
CA ASN A 25 10.44 -3.77 7.87
C ASN A 25 9.01 -3.19 8.01
N SER A 26 8.36 -2.97 6.87
CA SER A 26 7.09 -2.24 6.79
C SER A 26 5.88 -3.06 7.20
N GLY A 27 6.07 -4.38 7.40
CA GLY A 27 4.99 -5.33 7.62
C GLY A 27 4.14 -5.64 6.39
N LEU A 28 4.51 -5.11 5.20
CA LEU A 28 3.86 -5.43 3.92
C LEU A 28 4.12 -6.89 3.52
N PHE A 29 5.33 -7.36 3.78
CA PHE A 29 5.72 -8.75 3.65
C PHE A 29 5.99 -9.35 5.03
N HIS A 30 5.83 -10.65 5.16
CA HIS A 30 6.07 -11.36 6.41
C HIS A 30 6.78 -12.70 6.12
N PHE A 31 8.04 -12.61 5.69
CA PHE A 31 8.84 -13.79 5.31
C PHE A 31 9.65 -14.39 6.48
N ARG A 32 9.65 -13.76 7.64
CA ARG A 32 10.37 -14.24 8.84
C ARG A 32 9.46 -14.30 10.04
N LYS A 33 9.67 -15.30 10.88
CA LYS A 33 8.96 -15.44 12.15
C LYS A 33 9.46 -14.37 13.12
N GLU A 34 8.60 -13.44 13.49
CA GLU A 34 8.85 -12.39 14.48
C GLU A 34 8.25 -12.79 15.83
N LYS A 35 8.97 -12.46 16.94
CA LYS A 35 8.52 -12.85 18.27
C LYS A 35 7.23 -12.16 18.72
N GLU A 36 6.95 -10.98 18.18
CA GLU A 36 5.81 -10.15 18.56
C GLU A 36 4.58 -10.35 17.68
N ARG A 37 4.68 -11.13 16.60
CA ARG A 37 3.57 -11.43 15.71
C ARG A 37 3.04 -12.84 15.95
N SER A 38 1.70 -12.93 16.08
CA SER A 38 0.99 -14.20 16.22
C SER A 38 0.80 -14.95 14.91
N GLU A 39 0.93 -14.24 13.78
CA GLU A 39 0.74 -14.81 12.44
C GLU A 39 1.97 -15.61 12.00
N PRO A 40 1.78 -16.75 11.31
CA PRO A 40 2.88 -17.52 10.74
C PRO A 40 3.55 -16.72 9.60
N ALA A 41 4.85 -16.94 9.42
CA ALA A 41 5.57 -16.38 8.27
C ALA A 41 5.00 -16.92 6.95
N ASP A 42 5.01 -16.08 5.91
CA ASP A 42 4.61 -16.45 4.56
C ASP A 42 5.75 -17.25 3.87
N GLU A 43 5.68 -18.55 4.00
CA GLU A 43 6.60 -19.47 3.33
C GLU A 43 6.13 -19.79 1.89
N LEU A 44 4.81 -19.69 1.64
CA LEU A 44 4.21 -20.09 0.37
C LEU A 44 4.62 -19.17 -0.78
N THR A 45 4.59 -17.86 -0.57
CA THR A 45 4.89 -16.87 -1.63
C THR A 45 6.31 -17.06 -2.18
N LEU A 46 7.27 -17.40 -1.34
CA LEU A 46 8.66 -17.60 -1.78
C LEU A 46 8.87 -18.90 -2.58
N GLU A 47 8.01 -19.89 -2.39
CA GLU A 47 8.10 -21.20 -3.04
C GLU A 47 7.28 -21.32 -4.32
N LEU A 48 6.45 -20.33 -4.63
CA LEU A 48 5.61 -20.36 -5.83
C LEU A 48 6.46 -20.42 -7.11
N SER A 49 5.95 -21.17 -8.07
CA SER A 49 6.47 -21.19 -9.44
C SER A 49 5.42 -20.61 -10.39
N ILE A 50 5.75 -19.49 -11.01
CA ILE A 50 4.87 -18.81 -11.96
C ILE A 50 5.61 -18.68 -13.28
N ASP A 51 4.93 -18.97 -14.38
CA ASP A 51 5.49 -18.90 -15.72
C ASP A 51 5.97 -17.47 -16.05
N ASP A 52 7.11 -17.39 -16.69
CA ASP A 52 7.74 -16.12 -17.07
C ASP A 52 6.90 -15.27 -18.03
N LYS A 53 6.14 -15.92 -18.92
CA LYS A 53 5.39 -15.22 -19.96
C LYS A 53 4.37 -14.22 -19.40
N PRO A 54 3.41 -14.61 -18.53
CA PRO A 54 2.46 -13.67 -17.95
C PRO A 54 3.14 -12.61 -17.07
N LEU A 55 4.19 -12.97 -16.34
CA LEU A 55 4.91 -12.00 -15.51
C LEU A 55 5.64 -10.95 -16.34
N LYS A 56 6.28 -11.35 -17.44
CA LYS A 56 6.93 -10.41 -18.37
C LYS A 56 5.92 -9.45 -18.99
N GLU A 57 4.74 -9.94 -19.33
CA GLU A 57 3.66 -9.11 -19.87
C GLU A 57 3.15 -8.10 -18.85
N ILE A 58 2.89 -8.55 -17.61
CA ILE A 58 2.50 -7.65 -16.50
C ILE A 58 3.57 -6.57 -16.28
N VAL A 59 4.83 -6.97 -16.12
CA VAL A 59 5.93 -6.02 -15.89
C VAL A 59 6.07 -5.05 -17.05
N LYS A 60 5.96 -5.51 -18.30
CA LYS A 60 6.00 -4.65 -19.48
C LYS A 60 4.90 -3.59 -19.43
N ASN A 61 3.68 -3.98 -19.08
CA ASN A 61 2.53 -3.08 -19.01
C ASN A 61 2.62 -2.06 -17.86
N LEU A 62 3.55 -2.19 -16.93
CA LEU A 62 3.81 -1.21 -15.88
C LEU A 62 4.81 -0.12 -16.29
N TYR A 63 5.48 -0.24 -17.44
CA TYR A 63 6.50 0.71 -17.88
C TYR A 63 6.08 1.44 -19.17
N TYR A 64 6.70 2.60 -19.37
CA TYR A 64 6.58 3.34 -20.62
C TYR A 64 7.07 2.49 -21.82
N PRO A 65 6.41 2.51 -23.00
CA PRO A 65 5.28 3.37 -23.36
C PRO A 65 3.89 2.82 -23.03
N GLU A 66 3.75 1.57 -22.57
CA GLU A 66 2.47 0.93 -22.29
C GLU A 66 1.76 1.57 -21.09
N SER A 67 2.51 1.99 -20.07
CA SER A 67 1.99 2.76 -18.95
C SER A 67 2.44 4.22 -19.01
N PRO A 68 1.54 5.18 -18.79
CA PRO A 68 1.89 6.59 -18.70
C PRO A 68 2.56 6.94 -17.36
N TYR A 69 2.60 6.02 -16.40
CA TYR A 69 3.07 6.28 -15.04
C TYR A 69 4.54 5.96 -14.88
N GLU A 70 5.27 6.90 -14.28
CA GLU A 70 6.64 6.70 -13.79
C GLU A 70 6.57 6.45 -12.28
N PHE A 71 6.75 5.19 -11.86
CA PHE A 71 6.58 4.77 -10.47
C PHE A 71 7.55 5.43 -9.49
N SER A 72 8.68 5.91 -9.96
CA SER A 72 9.66 6.61 -9.11
C SER A 72 9.19 8.00 -8.64
N VAL A 73 8.18 8.57 -9.32
CA VAL A 73 7.62 9.89 -9.02
C VAL A 73 6.14 9.87 -8.66
N LEU A 74 5.54 8.68 -8.56
CA LEU A 74 4.16 8.56 -8.09
C LEU A 74 4.05 8.99 -6.63
N SER A 75 3.11 9.90 -6.36
CA SER A 75 2.80 10.30 -5.00
C SER A 75 2.10 9.19 -4.22
N ALA A 76 2.24 9.21 -2.89
CA ALA A 76 1.55 8.28 -1.99
C ALA A 76 0.02 8.32 -2.18
N ASP A 77 -0.53 9.48 -2.56
CA ASP A 77 -1.96 9.67 -2.83
C ASP A 77 -2.47 8.80 -3.97
N ILE A 78 -1.73 8.74 -5.08
CA ILE A 78 -2.09 7.91 -6.23
C ILE A 78 -2.05 6.43 -5.83
N LEU A 79 -1.03 6.02 -5.08
CA LEU A 79 -0.93 4.66 -4.58
C LEU A 79 -2.07 4.33 -3.60
N GLY A 80 -2.45 5.29 -2.73
CA GLY A 80 -3.59 5.16 -1.82
C GLY A 80 -4.90 4.95 -2.59
N GLN A 81 -5.16 5.75 -3.63
CA GLN A 81 -6.35 5.62 -4.49
C GLN A 81 -6.39 4.26 -5.19
N VAL A 82 -5.27 3.79 -5.72
CA VAL A 82 -5.18 2.46 -6.35
C VAL A 82 -5.46 1.37 -5.32
N TYR A 83 -4.88 1.46 -4.12
CA TYR A 83 -5.10 0.51 -3.05
C TYR A 83 -6.57 0.41 -2.66
N GLU A 84 -7.27 1.52 -2.53
CA GLU A 84 -8.70 1.53 -2.23
C GLU A 84 -9.56 0.87 -3.33
N GLN A 85 -9.18 1.02 -4.59
CA GLN A 85 -9.81 0.29 -5.69
C GLN A 85 -9.69 -1.24 -5.49
N PHE A 86 -8.54 -1.71 -5.01
CA PHE A 86 -8.35 -3.13 -4.69
C PHE A 86 -9.19 -3.58 -3.50
N LEU A 87 -9.31 -2.77 -2.46
CA LEU A 87 -10.10 -3.12 -1.27
C LEU A 87 -11.57 -3.40 -1.60
N GLY A 88 -12.08 -2.75 -2.65
CA GLY A 88 -13.45 -2.93 -3.13
C GLY A 88 -13.68 -4.18 -3.97
N LYS A 89 -12.62 -4.92 -4.32
CA LYS A 89 -12.70 -6.06 -5.25
C LYS A 89 -12.37 -7.39 -4.57
N VAL A 90 -12.92 -8.47 -5.12
CA VAL A 90 -12.51 -9.84 -4.79
C VAL A 90 -12.20 -10.60 -6.07
N ILE A 91 -11.26 -11.53 -5.99
CA ILE A 91 -10.99 -12.48 -7.07
C ILE A 91 -11.70 -13.78 -6.72
N ARG A 92 -12.57 -14.24 -7.62
CA ARG A 92 -13.27 -15.51 -7.48
C ARG A 92 -12.87 -16.47 -8.61
N LEU A 93 -12.60 -17.71 -8.27
CA LEU A 93 -12.47 -18.77 -9.27
C LEU A 93 -13.84 -19.29 -9.67
N THR A 94 -14.08 -19.37 -10.98
CA THR A 94 -15.25 -20.05 -11.53
C THR A 94 -15.05 -21.56 -11.50
N GLU A 95 -16.13 -22.33 -11.74
CA GLU A 95 -16.05 -23.80 -11.85
C GLU A 95 -15.09 -24.26 -12.96
N GLY A 96 -14.92 -23.45 -14.01
CA GLY A 96 -13.95 -23.69 -15.08
C GLY A 96 -12.53 -23.22 -14.78
N HIS A 97 -12.20 -22.94 -13.51
CA HIS A 97 -10.89 -22.46 -13.06
C HIS A 97 -10.43 -21.12 -13.71
N HIS A 98 -11.39 -20.29 -14.12
CA HIS A 98 -11.09 -18.92 -14.57
C HIS A 98 -11.24 -17.94 -13.40
N ALA A 99 -10.26 -17.05 -13.23
CA ALA A 99 -10.35 -15.96 -12.27
C ALA A 99 -11.24 -14.84 -12.81
N VAL A 100 -12.20 -14.41 -12.01
CA VAL A 100 -13.05 -13.25 -12.28
C VAL A 100 -12.94 -12.24 -11.15
N ILE A 101 -12.96 -10.96 -11.50
CA ILE A 101 -12.91 -9.86 -10.53
C ILE A 101 -14.33 -9.36 -10.32
N GLU A 102 -14.77 -9.34 -9.08
CA GLU A 102 -16.12 -8.91 -8.68
C GLU A 102 -16.04 -7.83 -7.60
N ASP A 103 -17.08 -7.00 -7.50
CA ASP A 103 -17.20 -6.06 -6.38
C ASP A 103 -17.58 -6.79 -5.11
N LYS A 104 -16.93 -6.45 -3.99
CA LYS A 104 -17.35 -6.94 -2.67
C LYS A 104 -18.77 -6.46 -2.37
N PRO A 105 -19.70 -7.35 -1.95
CA PRO A 105 -21.07 -6.98 -1.69
C PRO A 105 -21.21 -5.87 -0.65
N GLU A 106 -20.36 -5.87 0.38
CA GLU A 106 -20.34 -4.86 1.45
C GLU A 106 -19.97 -3.49 0.91
N VAL A 107 -18.95 -3.42 0.06
CA VAL A 107 -18.47 -2.19 -0.56
C VAL A 107 -19.52 -1.64 -1.54
N LYS A 108 -20.15 -2.52 -2.32
CA LYS A 108 -21.23 -2.14 -3.22
C LYS A 108 -22.42 -1.55 -2.47
N LYS A 109 -22.81 -2.14 -1.32
CA LYS A 109 -23.87 -1.62 -0.46
C LYS A 109 -23.53 -0.27 0.19
N ALA A 110 -22.26 -0.07 0.54
CA ALA A 110 -21.77 1.19 1.13
C ALA A 110 -21.58 2.32 0.09
N GLY A 111 -21.80 2.06 -1.21
CA GLY A 111 -21.64 3.06 -2.26
C GLY A 111 -20.19 3.25 -2.73
N GLY A 112 -19.27 2.40 -2.31
CA GLY A 112 -17.86 2.42 -2.70
C GLY A 112 -16.89 2.65 -1.54
N VAL A 113 -15.62 2.64 -1.86
CA VAL A 113 -14.52 3.08 -0.99
C VAL A 113 -13.99 4.38 -1.57
N TYR A 114 -13.84 5.42 -0.75
CA TYR A 114 -13.44 6.73 -1.20
C TYR A 114 -12.15 7.17 -0.52
N TYR A 115 -11.14 7.49 -1.31
CA TYR A 115 -9.94 8.15 -0.85
C TYR A 115 -10.22 9.62 -0.55
N THR A 116 -9.78 10.09 0.61
CA THR A 116 -9.92 11.51 0.96
C THR A 116 -8.81 12.30 0.27
N PRO A 117 -9.14 13.27 -0.61
CA PRO A 117 -8.14 14.08 -1.29
C PRO A 117 -7.20 14.82 -0.33
N THR A 118 -5.93 14.91 -0.69
CA THR A 118 -4.85 15.48 0.14
C THR A 118 -5.19 16.87 0.67
N TYR A 119 -5.77 17.76 -0.15
CA TYR A 119 -6.13 19.12 0.29
C TYR A 119 -7.18 19.13 1.41
N ILE A 120 -8.06 18.13 1.46
CA ILE A 120 -9.04 17.97 2.56
C ILE A 120 -8.32 17.45 3.81
N VAL A 121 -7.41 16.47 3.66
CA VAL A 121 -6.57 15.98 4.77
C VAL A 121 -5.79 17.13 5.39
N GLU A 122 -5.09 17.91 4.57
CA GLU A 122 -4.31 19.08 5.00
C GLU A 122 -5.18 20.11 5.74
N TYR A 123 -6.36 20.41 5.19
CA TYR A 123 -7.29 21.33 5.83
C TYR A 123 -7.73 20.84 7.21
N ILE A 124 -8.10 19.56 7.33
CA ILE A 124 -8.53 18.97 8.60
C ILE A 124 -7.38 18.94 9.60
N VAL A 125 -6.20 18.47 9.19
CA VAL A 125 -5.00 18.39 10.04
C VAL A 125 -4.62 19.79 10.55
N LYS A 126 -4.61 20.79 9.68
CA LYS A 126 -4.31 22.17 10.06
C LYS A 126 -5.30 22.70 11.10
N ASN A 127 -6.59 22.41 10.94
CA ASN A 127 -7.64 22.91 11.83
C ASN A 127 -7.86 22.04 13.09
N THR A 128 -7.18 20.91 13.23
CA THR A 128 -7.22 20.04 14.40
C THR A 128 -5.83 19.98 15.07
N VAL A 129 -4.91 19.22 14.51
CA VAL A 129 -3.53 19.09 15.04
C VAL A 129 -2.85 20.43 15.10
N GLY A 130 -2.95 21.25 14.04
CA GLY A 130 -2.37 22.59 14.00
C GLY A 130 -2.87 23.48 15.13
N LYS A 131 -4.17 23.44 15.45
CA LYS A 131 -4.75 24.18 16.58
C LYS A 131 -4.22 23.73 17.93
N LEU A 132 -3.98 22.42 18.10
CA LEU A 132 -3.40 21.88 19.32
C LEU A 132 -1.93 22.27 19.52
N LEU A 133 -1.24 22.60 18.43
CA LEU A 133 0.17 23.00 18.44
C LEU A 133 0.37 24.51 18.67
N GLU A 134 -0.69 25.32 18.60
CA GLU A 134 -0.60 26.76 18.84
C GLU A 134 -0.11 27.06 20.28
N GLY A 135 1.04 27.72 20.39
CA GLY A 135 1.58 28.18 21.68
C GLY A 135 2.19 27.09 22.57
N ILE A 136 2.36 25.87 22.10
CA ILE A 136 3.02 24.80 22.88
C ILE A 136 4.46 24.55 22.40
N ALA A 137 5.28 24.00 23.29
CA ALA A 137 6.66 23.63 22.99
C ALA A 137 6.73 22.17 22.44
N PRO A 138 7.80 21.81 21.67
CA PRO A 138 7.97 20.45 21.13
C PRO A 138 7.85 19.34 22.16
N LYS A 139 8.32 19.56 23.39
CA LYS A 139 8.18 18.60 24.49
C LYS A 139 6.73 18.31 24.90
N GLN A 140 5.84 19.28 24.66
CA GLN A 140 4.40 19.11 24.90
C GLN A 140 3.74 18.43 23.73
N ALA A 141 4.14 18.79 22.49
CA ALA A 141 3.68 18.16 21.26
C ALA A 141 3.99 16.65 21.24
N SER A 142 5.14 16.21 21.79
CA SER A 142 5.49 14.79 21.87
C SER A 142 4.55 13.93 22.73
N LYS A 143 3.64 14.55 23.47
CA LYS A 143 2.62 13.87 24.29
C LYS A 143 1.27 13.77 23.59
N LEU A 144 1.13 14.35 22.39
CA LEU A 144 -0.10 14.23 21.61
C LEU A 144 -0.26 12.79 21.11
N HIS A 145 -1.47 12.28 21.24
CA HIS A 145 -1.87 10.99 20.72
C HIS A 145 -2.94 11.24 19.65
N ILE A 146 -2.70 10.72 18.46
CA ILE A 146 -3.61 10.85 17.33
C ILE A 146 -4.11 9.44 17.02
N LEU A 147 -5.42 9.26 17.03
CA LEU A 147 -6.08 7.99 16.75
C LEU A 147 -7.01 8.16 15.54
N ASP A 148 -6.82 7.32 14.56
CA ASP A 148 -7.77 7.15 13.45
C ASP A 148 -8.21 5.67 13.44
N PRO A 149 -9.38 5.33 13.99
CA PRO A 149 -9.86 3.96 14.11
C PRO A 149 -10.32 3.35 12.77
N ALA A 150 -10.39 4.16 11.73
CA ALA A 150 -10.80 3.75 10.38
C ALA A 150 -9.81 4.24 9.32
N CYS A 151 -8.52 4.18 9.63
CA CYS A 151 -7.44 4.90 8.92
C CYS A 151 -7.32 4.56 7.42
N GLY A 152 -7.85 3.46 6.94
CA GLY A 152 -7.71 3.05 5.54
C GLY A 152 -6.24 2.98 5.12
N SER A 153 -5.86 3.78 4.12
CA SER A 153 -4.47 3.94 3.67
C SER A 153 -3.59 4.78 4.63
N GLY A 154 -4.16 5.29 5.72
CA GLY A 154 -3.44 6.09 6.70
C GLY A 154 -3.25 7.57 6.31
N SER A 155 -3.97 8.08 5.34
CA SER A 155 -3.80 9.44 4.80
C SER A 155 -3.83 10.53 5.87
N PHE A 156 -4.76 10.46 6.82
CA PHE A 156 -4.84 11.41 7.92
C PHE A 156 -3.65 11.31 8.88
N LEU A 157 -3.23 10.08 9.22
CA LEU A 157 -2.10 9.85 10.11
C LEU A 157 -0.79 10.30 9.47
N ILE A 158 -0.61 10.03 8.17
CA ILE A 158 0.54 10.49 7.39
C ILE A 158 0.54 12.01 7.30
N GLY A 159 -0.61 12.63 6.98
CA GLY A 159 -0.76 14.08 6.93
C GLY A 159 -0.47 14.75 8.28
N ALA A 160 -0.95 14.18 9.38
CA ALA A 160 -0.66 14.67 10.72
C ALA A 160 0.81 14.54 11.08
N TYR A 161 1.44 13.41 10.72
CA TYR A 161 2.87 13.20 10.94
C TYR A 161 3.71 14.20 10.15
N GLN A 162 3.41 14.41 8.86
CA GLN A 162 4.11 15.40 8.04
C GLN A 162 3.95 16.80 8.60
N TYR A 163 2.73 17.17 9.01
CA TYR A 163 2.46 18.46 9.62
C TYR A 163 3.29 18.70 10.89
N LEU A 164 3.44 17.67 11.73
CA LEU A 164 4.28 17.72 12.94
C LEU A 164 5.78 17.89 12.61
N LEU A 165 6.25 17.24 11.53
CA LEU A 165 7.64 17.39 11.09
C LEU A 165 7.93 18.80 10.56
N ASP A 166 6.99 19.37 9.84
CA ASP A 166 7.13 20.70 9.23
C ASP A 166 6.98 21.81 10.30
N TRP A 167 6.22 21.55 11.37
CA TRP A 167 6.03 22.47 12.50
C TRP A 167 7.28 22.55 13.38
#